data_df506d30ae00077a2b444bc23013f7c9
#
_entry.id   df506d30ae00077a2b444bc23013f7c9
#
_cell.length_a   1.000
_cell.length_b   1.000
_cell.length_c   1.000
_cell.angle_alpha   90.00
_cell.angle_beta   90.00
_cell.angle_gamma   90.00
#
_symmetry.space_group_name_H-M   'P 1'
#
loop_
_entity.id
_entity.type
_entity.pdbx_description
1 polymer ?
#
loop_
_entity_poly.entity_id
_entity_poly.type
_entity_poly.pdbx_seq_one_letter_code
_entity_poly.pdbx_strand_id
1 'polypeptide(L)'
;MPLMVLLGLGVREGAAPLNGGTPQVPGVSQFSGPPQWLLLFTDPRTANAVLIAALGAALYRRLWAALPMILVIPMVSIGAAAGFQRLFGAPPGAGPAYPSSQTTLMVVVLGMLVLAVGVRRWLAAAAVVFVLLGIAGESVGLHNITDSLGALLLGTSLVAVAASILRKLRLRL
;
A
#
# COMPACT_ATOMS: atom_id res chain seq x y z
N MET A 1 -5.11 6.94 -12.08
CA MET A 1 -6.12 5.88 -12.33
C MET A 1 -5.93 5.09 -13.64
N PRO A 2 -5.73 5.67 -14.85
CA PRO A 2 -5.64 4.87 -16.09
C PRO A 2 -4.50 3.85 -16.08
N LEU A 3 -3.33 4.23 -15.58
CA LEU A 3 -2.17 3.34 -15.53
C LEU A 3 -2.40 2.09 -14.66
N MET A 4 -3.11 2.24 -13.55
CA MET A 4 -3.46 1.12 -12.68
C MET A 4 -4.40 0.13 -13.39
N VAL A 5 -5.38 0.63 -14.14
CA VAL A 5 -6.31 -0.21 -14.91
C VAL A 5 -5.57 -0.95 -16.01
N LEU A 6 -4.67 -0.27 -16.73
CA LEU A 6 -3.84 -0.88 -17.78
C LEU A 6 -2.94 -1.99 -17.21
N LEU A 7 -2.29 -1.77 -16.06
CA LEU A 7 -1.51 -2.79 -15.38
C LEU A 7 -2.37 -3.99 -14.95
N GLY A 8 -3.58 -3.72 -14.41
CA GLY A 8 -4.50 -4.77 -14.00
C GLY A 8 -5.00 -5.61 -15.18
N LEU A 9 -5.28 -5.00 -16.33
CA LEU A 9 -5.62 -5.70 -17.55
C LEU A 9 -4.45 -6.56 -18.04
N GLY A 10 -3.22 -6.03 -18.05
CA GLY A 10 -2.03 -6.80 -18.40
C GLY A 10 -1.83 -8.02 -17.51
N VAL A 11 -2.08 -7.92 -16.21
CA VAL A 11 -2.02 -9.06 -15.28
C VAL A 11 -3.11 -10.08 -15.59
N ARG A 12 -4.33 -9.64 -15.91
CA ARG A 12 -5.45 -10.52 -16.26
C ARG A 12 -5.20 -11.28 -17.55
N GLU A 13 -4.58 -10.65 -18.54
CA GLU A 13 -4.27 -11.27 -19.84
C GLU A 13 -3.06 -12.22 -19.80
N GLY A 14 -2.47 -12.43 -18.61
CA GLY A 14 -1.33 -13.33 -18.43
C GLY A 14 -0.01 -12.75 -18.91
N ALA A 15 0.10 -11.43 -18.99
CA ALA A 15 1.41 -10.77 -19.18
C ALA A 15 2.38 -11.30 -18.13
N ALA A 16 3.53 -11.80 -18.57
CA ALA A 16 4.53 -12.38 -17.70
C ALA A 16 4.85 -11.39 -16.55
N PRO A 17 4.85 -11.85 -15.29
CA PRO A 17 5.21 -10.99 -14.17
C PRO A 17 6.61 -10.43 -14.41
N LEU A 18 6.83 -9.14 -14.10
CA LEU A 18 8.10 -8.47 -14.28
C LEU A 18 9.27 -9.17 -13.55
N ASN A 19 8.94 -9.97 -12.58
CA ASN A 19 9.87 -10.88 -11.91
C ASN A 19 9.90 -12.22 -12.61
N GLY A 20 10.21 -12.37 -13.82
CA GLY A 20 10.19 -13.65 -14.52
C GLY A 20 10.31 -14.81 -13.52
N GLY A 21 9.25 -15.59 -13.35
CA GLY A 21 9.18 -16.62 -12.31
C GLY A 21 10.49 -17.36 -12.30
N THR A 22 11.19 -17.35 -11.16
CA THR A 22 12.45 -18.06 -11.02
C THR A 22 12.16 -19.49 -11.44
N PRO A 23 12.77 -20.01 -12.53
CA PRO A 23 12.63 -21.41 -12.84
C PRO A 23 13.08 -22.15 -11.59
N GLN A 24 12.22 -23.01 -11.05
CA GLN A 24 12.63 -23.91 -9.98
C GLN A 24 13.74 -24.79 -10.57
N VAL A 25 14.97 -24.38 -10.37
CA VAL A 25 16.12 -25.20 -10.73
C VAL A 25 16.16 -26.31 -9.68
N PRO A 26 15.91 -27.58 -10.08
CA PRO A 26 16.00 -28.70 -9.15
C PRO A 26 17.42 -28.72 -8.58
N GLY A 27 17.57 -28.57 -7.27
CA GLY A 27 18.86 -28.63 -6.58
C GLY A 27 19.40 -27.30 -6.02
N VAL A 28 18.78 -26.15 -6.30
CA VAL A 28 19.07 -24.92 -5.56
C VAL A 28 18.21 -24.93 -4.31
N SER A 29 18.72 -25.61 -3.29
CA SER A 29 18.15 -25.62 -1.95
C SER A 29 18.07 -24.21 -1.40
N GLN A 30 16.85 -23.80 -1.08
CA GLN A 30 16.54 -22.87 0.01
C GLN A 30 17.34 -21.54 -0.03
N PHE A 31 17.00 -20.65 -0.93
CA PHE A 31 17.08 -19.25 -0.55
C PHE A 31 16.20 -19.10 0.69
N SER A 32 16.87 -18.87 1.83
CA SER A 32 16.21 -18.49 3.06
C SER A 32 15.19 -17.41 2.70
N GLY A 33 13.90 -17.59 3.07
CA GLY A 33 12.85 -16.61 2.75
C GLY A 33 13.29 -15.20 3.13
N PRO A 34 12.57 -14.17 2.71
CA PRO A 34 12.96 -12.79 2.99
C PRO A 34 13.28 -12.66 4.47
N PRO A 35 14.35 -11.92 4.83
CA PRO A 35 14.68 -11.75 6.24
C PRO A 35 13.44 -11.23 6.98
N GLN A 36 13.08 -11.88 8.08
CA GLN A 36 11.82 -11.63 8.81
C GLN A 36 11.60 -10.14 9.14
N TRP A 37 12.69 -9.37 9.30
CA TRP A 37 12.58 -7.94 9.54
C TRP A 37 12.01 -7.15 8.35
N LEU A 38 12.18 -7.62 7.10
CA LEU A 38 11.55 -6.99 5.93
C LEU A 38 10.02 -7.16 5.92
N LEU A 39 9.53 -8.28 6.44
CA LEU A 39 8.08 -8.52 6.53
C LEU A 39 7.40 -7.59 7.55
N LEU A 40 8.16 -7.01 8.49
CA LEU A 40 7.62 -6.01 9.43
C LEU A 40 7.07 -4.77 8.72
N PHE A 41 7.61 -4.42 7.55
CA PHE A 41 7.18 -3.23 6.81
C PHE A 41 5.80 -3.37 6.15
N THR A 42 5.28 -4.59 6.01
CA THR A 42 3.95 -4.89 5.46
C THR A 42 3.05 -5.61 6.46
N ASP A 43 3.55 -5.85 7.69
CA ASP A 43 2.78 -6.51 8.76
C ASP A 43 1.57 -5.64 9.17
N PRO A 44 0.36 -6.21 9.28
CA PRO A 44 -0.83 -5.51 9.77
C PRO A 44 -0.65 -4.86 11.14
N ARG A 45 0.20 -5.41 12.00
CA ARG A 45 0.50 -4.82 13.31
C ARG A 45 1.23 -3.49 13.16
N THR A 46 2.18 -3.42 12.24
CA THR A 46 2.90 -2.19 11.90
C THR A 46 1.95 -1.16 11.29
N ALA A 47 1.06 -1.56 10.38
CA ALA A 47 0.03 -0.69 9.83
C ALA A 47 -0.88 -0.11 10.93
N ASN A 48 -1.31 -0.93 11.89
CA ASN A 48 -2.11 -0.48 13.04
C ASN A 48 -1.33 0.48 13.94
N ALA A 49 -0.05 0.23 14.20
CA ALA A 49 0.80 1.13 14.99
C ALA A 49 0.93 2.50 14.31
N VAL A 50 1.15 2.52 12.99
CA VAL A 50 1.21 3.76 12.19
C VAL A 50 -0.14 4.48 12.20
N LEU A 51 -1.26 3.76 12.13
CA LEU A 51 -2.60 4.33 12.21
C LEU A 51 -2.84 5.00 13.57
N ILE A 52 -2.47 4.33 14.66
CA ILE A 52 -2.56 4.88 16.01
C ILE A 52 -1.69 6.14 16.13
N ALA A 53 -0.47 6.12 15.60
CA ALA A 53 0.41 7.29 15.57
C ALA A 53 -0.21 8.46 14.78
N ALA A 54 -0.85 8.18 13.64
CA ALA A 54 -1.55 9.18 12.84
C ALA A 54 -2.73 9.81 13.60
N LEU A 55 -3.53 8.98 14.29
CA LEU A 55 -4.62 9.45 15.15
C LEU A 55 -4.10 10.29 16.32
N GLY A 56 -3.05 9.83 17.01
CA GLY A 56 -2.41 10.57 18.10
C GLY A 56 -1.87 11.92 17.64
N ALA A 57 -1.21 11.97 16.48
CA ALA A 57 -0.72 13.20 15.88
C ALA A 57 -1.86 14.16 15.52
N ALA A 58 -2.96 13.67 14.96
CA ALA A 58 -4.13 14.47 14.62
C ALA A 58 -4.82 15.03 15.87
N LEU A 59 -4.96 14.22 16.93
CA LEU A 59 -5.50 14.66 18.22
C LEU A 59 -4.61 15.71 18.88
N TYR A 60 -3.30 15.47 18.97
CA TYR A 60 -2.35 16.41 19.52
C TYR A 60 -2.39 17.77 18.81
N ARG A 61 -2.52 17.76 17.50
CA ARG A 61 -2.61 18.96 16.67
C ARG A 61 -4.02 19.53 16.53
N ARG A 62 -4.99 18.96 17.23
CA ARG A 62 -6.41 19.36 17.20
C ARG A 62 -7.01 19.38 15.79
N LEU A 63 -6.58 18.45 14.92
CA LEU A 63 -7.07 18.33 13.55
C LEU A 63 -8.35 17.49 13.51
N TRP A 64 -9.42 17.97 14.14
CA TRP A 64 -10.68 17.23 14.29
C TRP A 64 -11.26 16.73 12.96
N ALA A 65 -11.16 17.55 11.91
CA ALA A 65 -11.62 17.16 10.58
C ALA A 65 -10.79 16.02 9.94
N ALA A 66 -9.57 15.78 10.40
CA ALA A 66 -8.71 14.72 9.89
C ALA A 66 -9.03 13.36 10.52
N LEU A 67 -9.56 13.31 11.75
CA LEU A 67 -9.82 12.07 12.48
C LEU A 67 -10.71 11.09 11.70
N PRO A 68 -11.92 11.50 11.22
CA PRO A 68 -12.75 10.60 10.45
C PRO A 68 -12.08 10.14 9.16
N MET A 69 -11.27 10.99 8.52
CA MET A 69 -10.53 10.63 7.30
C MET A 69 -9.45 9.59 7.58
N ILE A 70 -8.73 9.72 8.70
CA ILE A 70 -7.69 8.75 9.12
C ILE A 70 -8.28 7.37 9.38
N LEU A 71 -9.54 7.27 9.80
CA LEU A 71 -10.23 6.01 10.01
C LEU A 71 -10.87 5.46 8.73
N VAL A 72 -11.57 6.32 7.98
CA VAL A 72 -12.36 5.90 6.82
C VAL A 72 -11.49 5.53 5.63
N ILE A 73 -10.44 6.32 5.33
CA ILE A 73 -9.63 6.10 4.12
C ILE A 73 -8.90 4.74 4.13
N PRO A 74 -8.30 4.26 5.25
CA PRO A 74 -7.77 2.90 5.31
C PRO A 74 -8.83 1.81 5.08
N MET A 75 -10.04 1.98 5.62
CA MET A 75 -11.15 1.04 5.38
C MET A 75 -11.56 1.02 3.92
N VAL A 76 -11.69 2.20 3.29
CA VAL A 76 -11.95 2.33 1.86
C VAL A 76 -10.83 1.70 1.04
N SER A 77 -9.57 1.81 1.47
CA SER A 77 -8.44 1.22 0.75
C SER A 77 -8.50 -0.31 0.71
N ILE A 78 -8.88 -0.95 1.81
CA ILE A 78 -9.07 -2.40 1.88
C ILE A 78 -10.22 -2.83 0.96
N GLY A 79 -11.36 -2.14 1.03
CA GLY A 79 -12.51 -2.41 0.18
C GLY A 79 -12.21 -2.20 -1.31
N ALA A 80 -11.49 -1.13 -1.66
CA ALA A 80 -11.08 -0.85 -3.02
C ALA A 80 -10.10 -1.92 -3.55
N ALA A 81 -9.07 -2.27 -2.76
CA ALA A 81 -8.15 -3.34 -3.12
C ALA A 81 -8.89 -4.66 -3.36
N ALA A 82 -9.80 -5.05 -2.46
CA ALA A 82 -10.62 -6.24 -2.61
C ALA A 82 -11.53 -6.19 -3.86
N GLY A 83 -12.08 -5.01 -4.18
CA GLY A 83 -12.86 -4.79 -5.40
C GLY A 83 -12.02 -4.99 -6.67
N PHE A 84 -10.82 -4.41 -6.72
CA PHE A 84 -9.91 -4.59 -7.84
C PHE A 84 -9.41 -6.03 -7.95
N GLN A 85 -9.15 -6.71 -6.83
CA GLN A 85 -8.77 -8.13 -6.82
C GLN A 85 -9.86 -9.00 -7.44
N ARG A 86 -11.14 -8.69 -7.22
CA ARG A 86 -12.27 -9.41 -7.87
C ARG A 86 -12.35 -9.13 -9.37
N LEU A 87 -11.99 -7.94 -9.81
CA LEU A 87 -12.03 -7.54 -11.22
C LEU A 87 -10.84 -8.07 -12.02
N PHE A 88 -9.65 -8.05 -11.44
CA PHE A 88 -8.39 -8.38 -12.11
C PHE A 88 -7.71 -9.61 -11.53
N GLY A 89 -8.22 -10.16 -10.43
CA GLY A 89 -7.67 -11.32 -9.76
C GLY A 89 -7.69 -12.57 -10.64
N ALA A 90 -6.64 -13.36 -10.52
CA ALA A 90 -6.59 -14.67 -11.11
C ALA A 90 -7.67 -15.59 -10.50
N PRO A 91 -8.13 -16.63 -11.19
CA PRO A 91 -9.06 -17.58 -10.64
C PRO A 91 -8.54 -18.22 -9.35
N PRO A 92 -9.43 -18.72 -8.45
CA PRO A 92 -9.04 -19.30 -7.18
C PRO A 92 -7.92 -20.33 -7.34
N GLY A 93 -6.79 -20.13 -6.67
CA GLY A 93 -5.62 -21.00 -6.73
C GLY A 93 -4.46 -20.51 -7.62
N ALA A 94 -4.59 -19.41 -8.33
CA ALA A 94 -3.57 -18.90 -9.24
C ALA A 94 -2.80 -17.68 -8.67
N GLY A 95 -2.16 -17.82 -7.55
CA GLY A 95 -1.16 -16.84 -7.07
C GLY A 95 -1.69 -15.53 -6.47
N PRO A 96 -0.78 -14.57 -6.21
CA PRO A 96 -1.09 -13.34 -5.50
C PRO A 96 -2.07 -12.44 -6.28
N ALA A 97 -3.00 -11.84 -5.55
CA ALA A 97 -4.09 -11.04 -6.13
C ALA A 97 -3.66 -9.57 -6.34
N TYR A 98 -3.83 -9.07 -7.55
CA TYR A 98 -3.58 -7.67 -7.92
C TYR A 98 -4.75 -6.76 -7.50
N PRO A 99 -4.52 -5.58 -6.89
CA PRO A 99 -3.26 -5.12 -6.28
C PRO A 99 -3.03 -5.70 -4.89
N SER A 100 -1.79 -5.63 -4.35
CA SER A 100 -1.50 -6.04 -2.97
C SER A 100 -2.29 -5.17 -1.97
N SER A 101 -3.16 -5.81 -1.17
CA SER A 101 -3.95 -5.11 -0.15
C SER A 101 -3.09 -4.62 1.02
N GLN A 102 -2.05 -5.37 1.38
CA GLN A 102 -1.14 -5.02 2.46
C GLN A 102 -0.33 -3.77 2.11
N THR A 103 0.30 -3.76 0.94
CA THR A 103 1.04 -2.59 0.45
C THR A 103 0.11 -1.37 0.28
N THR A 104 -1.11 -1.57 -0.24
CA THR A 104 -2.10 -0.47 -0.37
C THR A 104 -2.42 0.15 0.99
N LEU A 105 -2.72 -0.70 1.99
CA LEU A 105 -3.02 -0.25 3.36
C LEU A 105 -1.82 0.52 3.95
N MET A 106 -0.60 0.00 3.79
CA MET A 106 0.60 0.63 4.33
C MET A 106 0.85 2.01 3.71
N VAL A 107 0.73 2.13 2.38
CA VAL A 107 0.84 3.43 1.69
C VAL A 107 -0.18 4.43 2.21
N VAL A 108 -1.42 3.98 2.42
CA VAL A 108 -2.49 4.84 2.90
C VAL A 108 -2.24 5.30 4.35
N VAL A 109 -1.91 4.39 5.28
CA VAL A 109 -1.72 4.78 6.69
C VAL A 109 -0.49 5.67 6.86
N LEU A 110 0.61 5.43 6.13
CA LEU A 110 1.78 6.31 6.11
C LEU A 110 1.45 7.67 5.51
N GLY A 111 0.69 7.71 4.42
CA GLY A 111 0.21 8.96 3.82
C GLY A 111 -0.66 9.75 4.79
N MET A 112 -1.56 9.10 5.52
CA MET A 112 -2.39 9.76 6.54
C MET A 112 -1.55 10.26 7.72
N LEU A 113 -0.50 9.53 8.14
CA LEU A 113 0.46 10.01 9.14
C LEU A 113 1.16 11.29 8.67
N VAL A 114 1.67 11.30 7.43
CA VAL A 114 2.32 12.49 6.85
C VAL A 114 1.36 13.69 6.83
N LEU A 115 0.09 13.48 6.48
CA LEU A 115 -0.92 14.53 6.48
C LEU A 115 -1.25 15.03 7.91
N ALA A 116 -1.31 14.12 8.88
CA ALA A 116 -1.59 14.44 10.28
C ALA A 116 -0.43 15.21 10.95
N VAL A 117 0.80 14.77 10.73
CA VAL A 117 2.01 15.44 11.26
C VAL A 117 2.31 16.75 10.51
N GLY A 118 1.82 16.88 9.29
CA GLY A 118 2.16 17.94 8.34
C GLY A 118 3.28 17.51 7.40
N VAL A 119 3.15 17.93 6.14
CA VAL A 119 4.06 17.52 5.07
C VAL A 119 5.46 18.10 5.33
N ARG A 120 6.32 17.31 5.95
CA ARG A 120 7.75 17.59 6.12
C ARG A 120 8.56 16.70 5.18
N ARG A 121 9.53 17.24 4.49
CA ARG A 121 10.33 16.51 3.48
C ARG A 121 10.97 15.24 4.05
N TRP A 122 11.51 15.30 5.26
CA TRP A 122 12.13 14.13 5.91
C TRP A 122 11.11 13.03 6.24
N LEU A 123 9.90 13.40 6.68
CA LEU A 123 8.84 12.43 7.00
C LEU A 123 8.29 11.78 5.72
N ALA A 124 8.11 12.56 4.66
CA ALA A 124 7.72 12.02 3.36
C ALA A 124 8.80 11.09 2.81
N ALA A 125 10.09 11.46 2.90
CA ALA A 125 11.19 10.61 2.49
C ALA A 125 11.23 9.30 3.32
N ALA A 126 11.06 9.39 4.64
CA ALA A 126 11.00 8.20 5.50
C ALA A 126 9.82 7.28 5.13
N ALA A 127 8.65 7.85 4.84
CA ALA A 127 7.49 7.08 4.40
C ALA A 127 7.75 6.36 3.06
N VAL A 128 8.39 7.03 2.10
CA VAL A 128 8.78 6.42 0.82
C VAL A 128 9.77 5.28 1.03
N VAL A 129 10.83 5.50 1.82
CA VAL A 129 11.82 4.44 2.13
C VAL A 129 11.13 3.25 2.80
N PHE A 130 10.22 3.51 3.75
CA PHE A 130 9.48 2.48 4.44
C PHE A 130 8.66 1.62 3.46
N VAL A 131 7.94 2.25 2.54
CA VAL A 131 7.15 1.55 1.51
C VAL A 131 8.05 0.75 0.56
N LEU A 132 9.18 1.33 0.13
CA LEU A 132 10.13 0.63 -0.75
C LEU A 132 10.71 -0.62 -0.07
N LEU A 133 11.05 -0.55 1.22
CA LEU A 133 11.49 -1.72 1.99
C LEU A 133 10.40 -2.79 2.10
N GLY A 134 9.14 -2.37 2.29
CA GLY A 134 7.99 -3.27 2.28
C GLY A 134 7.85 -4.00 0.93
N ILE A 135 7.89 -3.25 -0.17
CA ILE A 135 7.83 -3.82 -1.53
C ILE A 135 8.99 -4.78 -1.76
N ALA A 136 10.21 -4.42 -1.35
CA ALA A 136 11.37 -5.31 -1.46
C ALA A 136 11.15 -6.61 -0.68
N GLY A 137 10.57 -6.53 0.54
CA GLY A 137 10.25 -7.70 1.34
C GLY A 137 9.21 -8.61 0.69
N GLU A 138 8.13 -8.04 0.16
CA GLU A 138 7.09 -8.80 -0.56
C GLU A 138 7.61 -9.42 -1.85
N SER A 139 8.46 -8.72 -2.60
CA SER A 139 8.98 -9.17 -3.90
C SER A 139 9.87 -10.41 -3.79
N VAL A 140 10.52 -10.62 -2.64
CA VAL A 140 11.42 -11.77 -2.44
C VAL A 140 10.66 -13.08 -2.19
N GLY A 141 9.38 -13.03 -1.76
CA GLY A 141 8.72 -14.26 -1.35
C GLY A 141 7.22 -14.40 -1.62
N LEU A 142 6.48 -13.33 -1.83
CA LEU A 142 5.02 -13.39 -1.77
C LEU A 142 4.28 -12.77 -2.96
N HIS A 143 4.79 -11.71 -3.57
CA HIS A 143 4.05 -10.93 -4.58
C HIS A 143 4.92 -10.52 -5.76
N ASN A 144 4.28 -10.32 -6.91
CA ASN A 144 4.93 -9.75 -8.08
C ASN A 144 5.10 -8.22 -7.90
N ILE A 145 6.15 -7.65 -8.46
CA ILE A 145 6.39 -6.19 -8.45
C ILE A 145 5.19 -5.43 -9.01
N THR A 146 4.49 -6.00 -10.00
CA THR A 146 3.28 -5.42 -10.59
C THR A 146 2.17 -5.20 -9.56
N ASP A 147 1.99 -6.13 -8.61
CA ASP A 147 0.94 -6.05 -7.58
C ASP A 147 1.24 -4.91 -6.60
N SER A 148 2.52 -4.72 -6.27
CA SER A 148 3.00 -3.63 -5.42
C SER A 148 2.91 -2.26 -6.13
N LEU A 149 3.19 -2.20 -7.44
CA LEU A 149 3.01 -0.96 -8.23
C LEU A 149 1.54 -0.56 -8.31
N GLY A 150 0.63 -1.51 -8.52
CA GLY A 150 -0.80 -1.27 -8.45
C GLY A 150 -1.25 -0.74 -7.10
N ALA A 151 -0.72 -1.33 -6.03
CA ALA A 151 -0.98 -0.90 -4.66
C ALA A 151 -0.48 0.52 -4.37
N LEU A 152 0.71 0.89 -4.86
CA LEU A 152 1.23 2.26 -4.78
C LEU A 152 0.31 3.27 -5.46
N LEU A 153 -0.11 2.98 -6.69
CA LEU A 153 -0.99 3.86 -7.46
C LEU A 153 -2.36 4.03 -6.78
N LEU A 154 -2.93 2.95 -6.26
CA LEU A 154 -4.19 3.00 -5.53
C LEU A 154 -4.05 3.78 -4.23
N GLY A 155 -3.06 3.42 -3.40
CA GLY A 155 -2.83 4.05 -2.11
C GLY A 155 -2.53 5.55 -2.23
N THR A 156 -1.63 5.95 -3.13
CA THR A 156 -1.30 7.36 -3.35
C THR A 156 -2.49 8.16 -3.88
N SER A 157 -3.32 7.56 -4.73
CA SER A 157 -4.55 8.19 -5.22
C SER A 157 -5.54 8.47 -4.08
N LEU A 158 -5.74 7.51 -3.17
CA LEU A 158 -6.61 7.67 -2.01
C LEU A 158 -6.09 8.74 -1.05
N VAL A 159 -4.78 8.78 -0.80
CA VAL A 159 -4.14 9.82 0.02
C VAL A 159 -4.30 11.20 -0.63
N ALA A 160 -4.15 11.31 -1.96
CA ALA A 160 -4.34 12.56 -2.68
C ALA A 160 -5.80 13.08 -2.60
N VAL A 161 -6.78 12.16 -2.69
CA VAL A 161 -8.19 12.49 -2.47
C VAL A 161 -8.41 12.99 -1.04
N ALA A 162 -7.91 12.28 -0.03
CA ALA A 162 -7.99 12.69 1.36
C ALA A 162 -7.37 14.07 1.60
N ALA A 163 -6.17 14.31 1.06
CA ALA A 163 -5.50 15.61 1.15
C ALA A 163 -6.30 16.73 0.50
N SER A 164 -6.94 16.46 -0.63
CA SER A 164 -7.79 17.43 -1.33
C SER A 164 -9.04 17.79 -0.53
N ILE A 165 -9.68 16.80 0.10
CA ILE A 165 -10.85 17.01 0.98
C ILE A 165 -10.44 17.84 2.21
N LEU A 166 -9.35 17.44 2.89
CA LEU A 166 -8.87 18.15 4.08
C LEU A 166 -8.50 19.60 3.77
N ARG A 167 -7.89 19.87 2.61
CA ARG A 167 -7.59 21.24 2.17
C ARG A 167 -8.86 22.06 1.99
N LYS A 168 -9.88 21.51 1.33
CA LYS A 168 -11.17 22.20 1.15
C LYS A 168 -11.87 22.50 2.48
N LEU A 169 -11.79 21.57 3.43
CA LEU A 169 -12.38 21.75 4.77
C LEU A 169 -11.66 22.87 5.55
N ARG A 170 -10.30 22.94 5.45
CA ARG A 170 -9.51 24.00 6.11
C ARG A 170 -9.75 25.39 5.52
N LEU A 171 -10.10 25.49 4.24
CA LEU A 171 -10.38 26.77 3.60
C LEU A 171 -11.80 27.29 3.89
N ARG A 172 -12.65 26.48 4.50
CA ARG A 172 -14.03 26.85 4.86
C ARG A 172 -14.21 27.24 6.34
N LEU A 173 -13.17 27.02 7.15
CA LEU A 173 -13.08 27.38 8.57
C LEU A 173 -12.21 28.61 8.77
#